data_9216b748be207dc10ce0af1232174209
#
_entry.id   9216b748be207dc10ce0af1232174209
#
_cell.length_a   1.000
_cell.length_b   1.000
_cell.length_c   1.000
_cell.angle_alpha   90.00
_cell.angle_beta   90.00
_cell.angle_gamma   90.00
#
_symmetry.space_group_name_H-M   'P 1'
#
loop_
_entity.id
_entity.type
_entity.pdbx_description
1 polymer ?
#
loop_
_entity_poly.entity_id
_entity_poly.type
_entity_poly.pdbx_seq_one_letter_code
_entity_poly.pdbx_strand_id
1 'polypeptide(L)'
;MEEIEKHIFEDINFFPNEMKTLILGTFPVPLYSQKEKFDLLSEDKKENSWYYSSSRSEFWRLIADSFSINDKEFLTNKNLKKKLFADNKIGIADVFSKCKRKNKESSKDTDLIIIEYNNLIADIFKNDKSLKLIIFTSRFTENNFFKILNNNNLNYQLIESEDIKNRYKNRNDITNEIINSVRERFILINDLKLKLKIATITLKISPIKGVSLYSTKKELFKYYLNLY
;
A
#
# COMPACT_ATOMS: atom_id res chain seq x y z
N MET A 1 6.83 -8.26 29.37
CA MET A 1 6.43 -9.04 28.17
C MET A 1 6.25 -8.08 27.01
N GLU A 2 6.78 -8.39 25.84
CA GLU A 2 6.55 -7.58 24.63
C GLU A 2 5.09 -7.74 24.21
N GLU A 3 4.37 -6.63 24.09
CA GLU A 3 2.96 -6.59 23.73
C GLU A 3 2.73 -6.96 22.27
N ILE A 4 1.70 -7.77 22.00
CA ILE A 4 1.27 -8.05 20.63
C ILE A 4 0.38 -6.90 20.15
N GLU A 5 0.85 -6.21 19.14
CA GLU A 5 0.11 -5.14 18.49
C GLU A 5 -0.83 -5.72 17.41
N LYS A 6 -2.01 -5.14 17.29
CA LYS A 6 -3.01 -5.44 16.26
C LYS A 6 -3.42 -4.15 15.58
N HIS A 7 -4.01 -4.27 14.41
CA HIS A 7 -4.76 -3.17 13.83
C HIS A 7 -5.86 -2.71 14.79
N ILE A 8 -5.91 -1.41 15.05
CA ILE A 8 -6.98 -0.80 15.88
C ILE A 8 -8.23 -0.54 15.06
N PHE A 9 -8.08 -0.39 13.73
CA PHE A 9 -9.22 -0.17 12.85
C PHE A 9 -10.07 -1.42 12.76
N GLU A 10 -11.38 -1.26 12.92
CA GLU A 10 -12.35 -2.37 12.74
C GLU A 10 -12.26 -2.97 11.35
N ASP A 11 -11.99 -2.13 10.35
CA ASP A 11 -11.82 -2.52 8.94
C ASP A 11 -10.32 -2.64 8.60
N ILE A 12 -9.68 -3.72 9.03
CA ILE A 12 -8.26 -3.99 8.68
C ILE A 12 -8.07 -4.30 7.18
N ASN A 13 -9.16 -4.49 6.46
CA ASN A 13 -9.18 -4.72 5.02
C ASN A 13 -10.34 -3.97 4.40
N PHE A 14 -10.06 -3.24 3.36
CA PHE A 14 -11.08 -2.60 2.57
C PHE A 14 -11.02 -3.14 1.14
N PHE A 15 -12.00 -3.97 0.80
CA PHE A 15 -12.08 -4.65 -0.49
C PHE A 15 -13.43 -4.33 -1.14
N PRO A 16 -13.50 -3.30 -1.99
CA PRO A 16 -14.74 -2.99 -2.70
C PRO A 16 -15.08 -4.08 -3.71
N ASN A 17 -16.38 -4.24 -4.01
CA ASN A 17 -16.83 -5.19 -5.03
C ASN A 17 -16.16 -4.90 -6.37
N GLU A 18 -15.83 -5.96 -7.12
CA GLU A 18 -15.14 -5.88 -8.42
C GLU A 18 -13.84 -5.06 -8.34
N MET A 19 -13.07 -5.26 -7.28
CA MET A 19 -11.84 -4.54 -7.04
C MET A 19 -10.84 -4.72 -8.19
N LYS A 20 -10.36 -3.63 -8.76
CA LYS A 20 -9.37 -3.63 -9.86
C LYS A 20 -7.94 -3.42 -9.38
N THR A 21 -7.76 -2.61 -8.36
CA THR A 21 -6.45 -2.28 -7.80
C THR A 21 -6.43 -2.56 -6.30
N LEU A 22 -5.38 -3.22 -5.83
CA LEU A 22 -5.14 -3.45 -4.40
C LEU A 22 -3.85 -2.74 -3.98
N ILE A 23 -3.93 -1.84 -3.01
CA ILE A 23 -2.77 -1.20 -2.40
C ILE A 23 -2.41 -1.95 -1.12
N LEU A 24 -1.16 -2.39 -1.01
CA LEU A 24 -0.67 -3.12 0.15
C LEU A 24 0.36 -2.31 0.92
N GLY A 25 0.09 -2.12 2.20
CA GLY A 25 0.99 -1.61 3.22
C GLY A 25 1.59 -2.73 4.07
N THR A 26 2.39 -2.34 5.04
CA THR A 26 3.08 -3.27 5.94
C THR A 26 2.26 -3.53 7.20
N PHE A 27 2.18 -2.51 8.06
CA PHE A 27 1.50 -2.51 9.35
C PHE A 27 1.41 -1.07 9.89
N PRO A 28 0.40 -0.72 10.68
CA PRO A 28 0.27 0.63 11.22
C PRO A 28 1.48 1.07 12.07
N VAL A 29 1.74 2.37 12.09
CA VAL A 29 2.69 2.96 13.03
C VAL A 29 2.18 2.84 14.48
N PRO A 30 3.05 2.94 15.53
CA PRO A 30 2.65 2.74 16.93
C PRO A 30 1.41 3.49 17.38
N LEU A 31 1.20 4.70 16.85
CA LEU A 31 0.02 5.52 17.17
C LEU A 31 -1.31 4.83 16.80
N TYR A 32 -1.30 3.95 15.80
CA TYR A 32 -2.48 3.28 15.26
C TYR A 32 -2.45 1.75 15.41
N SER A 33 -1.53 1.23 16.24
CA SER A 33 -1.45 -0.20 16.60
C SER A 33 -1.33 -0.45 18.09
N GLN A 34 -0.97 0.57 18.89
CA GLN A 34 -0.89 0.50 20.35
C GLN A 34 -2.08 1.24 20.96
N LYS A 35 -2.93 0.49 21.68
CA LYS A 35 -4.18 1.02 22.25
C LYS A 35 -3.94 2.24 23.12
N GLU A 36 -2.93 2.19 24.00
CA GLU A 36 -2.60 3.31 24.89
C GLU A 36 -2.35 4.62 24.15
N LYS A 37 -1.63 4.55 23.01
CA LYS A 37 -1.35 5.74 22.19
C LYS A 37 -2.56 6.21 21.40
N PHE A 38 -3.35 5.27 20.91
CA PHE A 38 -4.58 5.58 20.17
C PHE A 38 -5.61 6.26 21.05
N ASP A 39 -5.75 5.79 22.30
CA ASP A 39 -6.71 6.33 23.28
C ASP A 39 -6.41 7.80 23.66
N LEU A 40 -5.16 8.26 23.50
CA LEU A 40 -4.77 9.67 23.70
C LEU A 40 -5.20 10.62 22.55
N LEU A 41 -5.65 10.08 21.42
CA LEU A 41 -6.16 10.91 20.32
C LEU A 41 -7.51 11.53 20.68
N SER A 42 -7.81 12.71 20.13
CA SER A 42 -9.15 13.27 20.19
C SER A 42 -10.16 12.37 19.47
N GLU A 43 -11.42 12.40 19.88
CA GLU A 43 -12.48 11.58 19.27
C GLU A 43 -12.58 11.78 17.75
N ASP A 44 -12.52 13.03 17.29
CA ASP A 44 -12.49 13.35 15.85
C ASP A 44 -11.35 12.65 15.12
N LYS A 45 -10.13 12.63 15.70
CA LYS A 45 -9.00 11.90 15.11
C LYS A 45 -9.17 10.41 15.14
N LYS A 46 -9.76 9.84 16.18
CA LYS A 46 -10.06 8.40 16.26
C LYS A 46 -11.04 8.00 15.19
N GLU A 47 -12.15 8.73 15.07
CA GLU A 47 -13.22 8.48 14.10
C GLU A 47 -12.71 8.57 12.66
N ASN A 48 -11.88 9.57 12.36
CA ASN A 48 -11.34 9.82 11.03
C ASN A 48 -10.03 9.08 10.73
N SER A 49 -9.52 8.28 11.69
CA SER A 49 -8.31 7.46 11.47
C SER A 49 -8.58 6.31 10.52
N TRP A 50 -7.67 6.13 9.59
CA TRP A 50 -7.65 5.03 8.62
C TRP A 50 -6.21 4.77 8.19
N TYR A 51 -5.99 3.95 7.14
CA TYR A 51 -4.64 3.70 6.64
C TYR A 51 -3.86 5.01 6.43
N TYR A 52 -2.57 5.01 6.75
CA TYR A 52 -1.68 6.16 6.53
C TYR A 52 -2.14 7.50 7.14
N SER A 53 -2.98 7.50 8.18
CA SER A 53 -3.47 8.73 8.83
C SER A 53 -2.44 9.48 9.66
N SER A 54 -1.20 8.96 9.79
CA SER A 54 -0.12 9.71 10.43
C SER A 54 0.16 11.02 9.70
N SER A 55 0.31 12.12 10.45
CA SER A 55 0.63 13.44 9.90
C SER A 55 1.95 13.49 9.10
N ARG A 56 2.82 12.50 9.31
CA ARG A 56 4.07 12.35 8.56
C ARG A 56 3.90 11.58 7.24
N SER A 57 2.71 11.03 6.98
CA SER A 57 2.44 10.27 5.76
C SER A 57 2.03 11.21 4.62
N GLU A 58 2.70 11.09 3.48
CA GLU A 58 2.31 11.78 2.25
C GLU A 58 1.25 11.02 1.44
N PHE A 59 0.87 9.81 1.88
CA PHE A 59 0.05 8.89 1.09
C PHE A 59 -1.26 9.53 0.62
N TRP A 60 -2.08 10.06 1.55
CA TRP A 60 -3.37 10.65 1.18
C TRP A 60 -3.26 11.91 0.34
N ARG A 61 -2.17 12.67 0.50
CA ARG A 61 -1.88 13.80 -0.38
C ARG A 61 -1.53 13.33 -1.80
N LEU A 62 -0.72 12.28 -1.93
CA LEU A 62 -0.41 11.67 -3.22
C LEU A 62 -1.66 11.12 -3.91
N ILE A 63 -2.57 10.48 -3.17
CA ILE A 63 -3.85 10.02 -3.68
C ILE A 63 -4.70 11.20 -4.14
N ALA A 64 -4.90 12.22 -3.29
CA ALA A 64 -5.69 13.41 -3.63
C ALA A 64 -5.18 14.07 -4.92
N ASP A 65 -3.87 14.30 -5.01
CA ASP A 65 -3.24 14.91 -6.18
C ASP A 65 -3.37 14.03 -7.45
N SER A 66 -3.33 12.69 -7.29
CA SER A 66 -3.48 11.76 -8.42
C SER A 66 -4.88 11.79 -9.02
N PHE A 67 -5.88 12.08 -8.19
CA PHE A 67 -7.28 12.25 -8.61
C PHE A 67 -7.70 13.72 -8.79
N SER A 68 -6.74 14.68 -8.71
CA SER A 68 -7.00 16.12 -8.82
C SER A 68 -8.02 16.65 -7.80
N ILE A 69 -8.00 16.08 -6.58
CA ILE A 69 -8.85 16.48 -5.47
C ILE A 69 -8.19 17.65 -4.74
N ASN A 70 -8.82 18.82 -4.77
CA ASN A 70 -8.33 20.03 -4.09
C ASN A 70 -9.01 20.29 -2.74
N ASP A 71 -9.92 19.41 -2.32
CA ASP A 71 -10.65 19.54 -1.07
C ASP A 71 -9.75 19.16 0.11
N LYS A 72 -9.54 20.09 1.04
CA LYS A 72 -8.76 19.87 2.26
C LYS A 72 -9.46 18.89 3.21
N GLU A 73 -10.77 18.82 3.20
CA GLU A 73 -11.56 17.91 4.03
C GLU A 73 -11.22 16.45 3.67
N PHE A 74 -10.97 16.16 2.41
CA PHE A 74 -10.56 14.81 1.97
C PHE A 74 -9.39 14.25 2.79
N LEU A 75 -8.41 15.08 3.15
CA LEU A 75 -7.21 14.62 3.87
C LEU A 75 -7.51 14.15 5.31
N THR A 76 -8.58 14.64 5.91
CA THR A 76 -8.96 14.36 7.30
C THR A 76 -10.20 13.47 7.43
N ASN A 77 -11.01 13.32 6.37
CA ASN A 77 -12.27 12.60 6.40
C ASN A 77 -12.13 11.16 5.88
N LYS A 78 -12.32 10.18 6.77
CA LYS A 78 -12.26 8.74 6.45
C LYS A 78 -13.31 8.32 5.41
N ASN A 79 -14.51 8.86 5.52
CA ASN A 79 -15.61 8.46 4.64
C ASN A 79 -15.39 8.93 3.19
N LEU A 80 -14.82 10.12 2.99
CA LEU A 80 -14.45 10.61 1.66
C LEU A 80 -13.36 9.73 1.03
N LYS A 81 -12.37 9.31 1.83
CA LYS A 81 -11.32 8.38 1.38
C LYS A 81 -11.88 7.03 0.97
N LYS A 82 -12.75 6.44 1.82
CA LYS A 82 -13.44 5.16 1.52
C LYS A 82 -14.31 5.27 0.28
N LYS A 83 -15.07 6.38 0.15
CA LYS A 83 -15.90 6.63 -1.02
C LYS A 83 -15.06 6.70 -2.31
N LEU A 84 -13.98 7.48 -2.30
CA LEU A 84 -13.07 7.56 -3.46
C LEU A 84 -12.56 6.17 -3.86
N PHE A 85 -12.14 5.37 -2.90
CA PHE A 85 -11.59 4.04 -3.16
C PHE A 85 -12.68 3.09 -3.68
N ALA A 86 -13.88 3.12 -3.11
CA ALA A 86 -15.01 2.32 -3.59
C ALA A 86 -15.40 2.69 -5.03
N ASP A 87 -15.56 3.97 -5.31
CA ASP A 87 -15.95 4.49 -6.63
C ASP A 87 -14.93 4.12 -7.72
N ASN A 88 -13.64 4.05 -7.36
CA ASN A 88 -12.55 3.70 -8.29
C ASN A 88 -12.11 2.23 -8.19
N LYS A 89 -12.85 1.37 -7.49
CA LYS A 89 -12.54 -0.06 -7.35
C LYS A 89 -11.14 -0.33 -6.78
N ILE A 90 -10.71 0.51 -5.81
CA ILE A 90 -9.41 0.42 -5.15
C ILE A 90 -9.59 -0.19 -3.77
N GLY A 91 -8.91 -1.30 -3.52
CA GLY A 91 -8.79 -1.89 -2.20
C GLY A 91 -7.51 -1.45 -1.48
N ILE A 92 -7.51 -1.58 -0.16
CA ILE A 92 -6.33 -1.34 0.67
C ILE A 92 -6.29 -2.31 1.84
N ALA A 93 -5.10 -2.83 2.12
CA ALA A 93 -4.83 -3.71 3.26
C ALA A 93 -3.35 -3.62 3.67
N ASP A 94 -3.05 -4.14 4.86
CA ASP A 94 -1.67 -4.38 5.29
C ASP A 94 -1.36 -5.88 5.28
N VAL A 95 -0.09 -6.23 4.99
CA VAL A 95 0.34 -7.64 4.89
C VAL A 95 0.41 -8.37 6.23
N PHE A 96 0.42 -7.65 7.34
CA PHE A 96 0.40 -8.25 8.68
C PHE A 96 -0.90 -7.89 9.41
N SER A 97 -1.47 -8.89 10.11
CA SER A 97 -2.59 -8.70 11.03
C SER A 97 -2.12 -8.50 12.47
N LYS A 98 -0.98 -9.11 12.87
CA LYS A 98 -0.38 -8.98 14.20
C LYS A 98 1.13 -8.93 14.14
N CYS A 99 1.70 -8.02 14.93
CA CYS A 99 3.15 -7.87 15.08
C CYS A 99 3.54 -7.63 16.55
N LYS A 100 4.84 -7.77 16.84
CA LYS A 100 5.51 -7.12 17.96
C LYS A 100 6.52 -6.13 17.43
N ARG A 101 6.96 -5.19 18.27
CA ARG A 101 8.04 -4.27 17.90
C ARG A 101 9.24 -4.48 18.81
N LYS A 102 10.44 -4.55 18.21
CA LYS A 102 11.71 -4.54 18.95
C LYS A 102 11.89 -3.25 19.75
N ASN A 103 11.42 -2.14 19.19
CA ASN A 103 11.37 -0.83 19.83
C ASN A 103 9.93 -0.30 19.71
N LYS A 104 9.23 -0.13 20.84
CA LYS A 104 7.83 0.30 20.90
C LYS A 104 7.56 1.63 20.21
N GLU A 105 8.55 2.53 20.16
CA GLU A 105 8.40 3.85 19.53
C GLU A 105 8.73 3.85 18.04
N SER A 106 9.26 2.76 17.52
CA SER A 106 9.71 2.72 16.14
C SER A 106 8.58 2.54 15.15
N SER A 107 8.58 3.37 14.11
CA SER A 107 7.73 3.19 12.92
C SER A 107 8.42 2.47 11.75
N LYS A 108 9.63 1.90 12.00
CA LYS A 108 10.40 1.21 10.96
C LYS A 108 9.90 -0.22 10.77
N ASP A 109 9.72 -0.62 9.52
CA ASP A 109 9.33 -2.00 9.16
C ASP A 109 10.34 -3.05 9.67
N THR A 110 11.64 -2.69 9.74
CA THR A 110 12.72 -3.58 10.23
C THR A 110 12.64 -3.91 11.72
N ASP A 111 11.86 -3.13 12.47
CA ASP A 111 11.66 -3.37 13.91
C ASP A 111 10.42 -4.23 14.19
N LEU A 112 9.67 -4.59 13.14
CA LEU A 112 8.52 -5.48 13.25
C LEU A 112 8.97 -6.94 13.39
N ILE A 113 8.44 -7.64 14.39
CA ILE A 113 8.49 -9.08 14.56
C ILE A 113 7.12 -9.62 14.18
N ILE A 114 7.06 -10.36 13.09
CA ILE A 114 5.79 -10.82 12.51
C ILE A 114 5.23 -11.94 13.38
N ILE A 115 3.99 -11.78 13.83
CA ILE A 115 3.25 -12.80 14.58
C ILE A 115 2.24 -13.48 13.67
N GLU A 116 1.54 -12.69 12.82
CA GLU A 116 0.49 -13.21 11.97
C GLU A 116 0.42 -12.43 10.65
N TYR A 117 0.38 -13.15 9.54
CA TYR A 117 0.13 -12.60 8.21
C TYR A 117 -1.37 -12.37 8.00
N ASN A 118 -1.70 -11.41 7.15
CA ASN A 118 -3.07 -11.16 6.72
C ASN A 118 -3.47 -12.13 5.59
N ASN A 119 -3.91 -13.31 5.94
CA ASN A 119 -4.25 -14.36 4.98
C ASN A 119 -5.50 -14.05 4.12
N LEU A 120 -6.35 -13.09 4.53
CA LEU A 120 -7.47 -12.64 3.71
C LEU A 120 -7.02 -12.10 2.34
N ILE A 121 -5.77 -11.63 2.25
CA ILE A 121 -5.18 -11.23 0.97
C ILE A 121 -5.11 -12.42 -0.02
N ALA A 122 -4.79 -13.62 0.45
CA ALA A 122 -4.76 -14.81 -0.41
C ALA A 122 -6.16 -15.24 -0.86
N ASP A 123 -7.17 -15.03 -0.02
CA ASP A 123 -8.55 -15.39 -0.34
C ASP A 123 -9.15 -14.51 -1.45
N ILE A 124 -8.69 -13.26 -1.59
CA ILE A 124 -9.09 -12.39 -2.70
C ILE A 124 -8.77 -13.04 -4.04
N PHE A 125 -7.57 -13.61 -4.21
CA PHE A 125 -7.17 -14.22 -5.47
C PHE A 125 -8.01 -15.43 -5.86
N LYS A 126 -8.57 -16.12 -4.86
CA LYS A 126 -9.46 -17.27 -5.08
C LYS A 126 -10.86 -16.81 -5.50
N ASN A 127 -11.32 -15.69 -4.95
CA ASN A 127 -12.72 -15.26 -5.02
C ASN A 127 -12.97 -14.10 -5.99
N ASP A 128 -12.00 -13.21 -6.18
CA ASP A 128 -12.14 -12.03 -7.04
C ASP A 128 -11.24 -12.10 -8.27
N LYS A 129 -11.85 -12.25 -9.45
CA LYS A 129 -11.16 -12.26 -10.75
C LYS A 129 -11.07 -10.89 -11.40
N SER A 130 -11.64 -9.85 -10.80
CA SER A 130 -11.62 -8.49 -11.33
C SER A 130 -10.29 -7.79 -11.08
N LEU A 131 -9.52 -8.22 -10.07
CA LEU A 131 -8.23 -7.66 -9.72
C LEU A 131 -7.24 -7.69 -10.90
N LYS A 132 -6.60 -6.55 -11.17
CA LYS A 132 -5.66 -6.35 -12.31
C LYS A 132 -4.29 -5.86 -11.84
N LEU A 133 -4.25 -5.13 -10.73
CA LEU A 133 -3.05 -4.44 -10.26
C LEU A 133 -2.90 -4.56 -8.75
N ILE A 134 -1.66 -4.80 -8.31
CA ILE A 134 -1.26 -4.67 -6.91
C ILE A 134 -0.16 -3.62 -6.81
N ILE A 135 -0.34 -2.65 -5.91
CA ILE A 135 0.66 -1.63 -5.60
C ILE A 135 1.22 -1.90 -4.20
N PHE A 136 2.51 -2.16 -4.10
CA PHE A 136 3.22 -2.27 -2.83
C PHE A 136 3.83 -0.93 -2.45
N THR A 137 3.64 -0.50 -1.21
CA THR A 137 4.20 0.76 -0.69
C THR A 137 5.65 0.65 -0.21
N SER A 138 6.20 -0.56 -0.19
CA SER A 138 7.60 -0.83 0.08
C SER A 138 8.05 -2.20 -0.46
N ARG A 139 9.37 -2.37 -0.64
CA ARG A 139 9.94 -3.70 -0.98
C ARG A 139 9.74 -4.72 0.14
N PHE A 140 9.69 -4.24 1.38
CA PHE A 140 9.43 -5.10 2.54
C PHE A 140 8.00 -5.67 2.47
N THR A 141 7.03 -4.85 2.10
CA THR A 141 5.64 -5.27 1.85
C THR A 141 5.57 -6.31 0.73
N GLU A 142 6.21 -6.04 -0.41
CA GLU A 142 6.27 -6.95 -1.56
C GLU A 142 6.84 -8.33 -1.18
N ASN A 143 7.98 -8.35 -0.47
CA ASN A 143 8.61 -9.60 -0.05
C ASN A 143 7.72 -10.41 0.91
N ASN A 144 6.99 -9.75 1.79
CA ASN A 144 6.08 -10.43 2.73
C ASN A 144 4.77 -10.86 2.07
N PHE A 145 4.32 -10.17 1.03
CA PHE A 145 3.23 -10.64 0.18
C PHE A 145 3.54 -11.99 -0.47
N PHE A 146 4.75 -12.19 -1.00
CA PHE A 146 5.15 -13.49 -1.55
C PHE A 146 5.16 -14.60 -0.49
N LYS A 147 5.48 -14.28 0.77
CA LYS A 147 5.35 -15.26 1.86
C LYS A 147 3.88 -15.62 2.12
N ILE A 148 2.96 -14.66 2.02
CA ILE A 148 1.52 -14.96 2.13
C ILE A 148 1.10 -15.94 1.03
N LEU A 149 1.52 -15.73 -0.22
CA LEU A 149 1.21 -16.66 -1.31
C LEU A 149 1.75 -18.08 -1.03
N ASN A 150 3.03 -18.18 -0.64
CA ASN A 150 3.67 -19.45 -0.32
C ASN A 150 2.98 -20.17 0.86
N ASN A 151 2.65 -19.45 1.93
CA ASN A 151 1.98 -19.99 3.11
C ASN A 151 0.56 -20.51 2.78
N ASN A 152 -0.05 -19.99 1.72
CA ASN A 152 -1.38 -20.41 1.24
C ASN A 152 -1.32 -21.38 0.05
N ASN A 153 -0.13 -21.96 -0.24
CA ASN A 153 0.13 -22.89 -1.33
C ASN A 153 -0.26 -22.34 -2.72
N LEU A 154 -0.13 -21.03 -2.92
CA LEU A 154 -0.37 -20.39 -4.20
C LEU A 154 0.93 -20.30 -5.00
N ASN A 155 1.08 -21.19 -5.97
CA ASN A 155 2.24 -21.21 -6.85
C ASN A 155 2.20 -20.02 -7.82
N TYR A 156 3.30 -19.29 -7.93
CA TYR A 156 3.39 -18.14 -8.81
C TYR A 156 4.69 -18.07 -9.60
N GLN A 157 4.61 -17.36 -10.72
CA GLN A 157 5.76 -17.01 -11.55
C GLN A 157 5.81 -15.49 -11.71
N LEU A 158 7.01 -14.92 -11.67
CA LEU A 158 7.26 -13.50 -11.94
C LEU A 158 7.78 -13.32 -13.36
N ILE A 159 7.21 -12.32 -14.04
CA ILE A 159 7.59 -11.96 -15.42
C ILE A 159 7.94 -10.48 -15.41
N GLU A 160 9.14 -10.13 -15.86
CA GLU A 160 9.58 -8.74 -15.94
C GLU A 160 8.69 -7.92 -16.87
N SER A 161 8.50 -6.64 -16.53
CA SER A 161 7.76 -5.67 -17.34
C SER A 161 8.69 -4.52 -17.73
N GLU A 162 8.58 -4.09 -18.98
CA GLU A 162 9.29 -2.93 -19.52
C GLU A 162 8.36 -1.70 -19.69
N ASP A 163 7.07 -1.83 -19.33
CA ASP A 163 6.06 -0.80 -19.62
C ASP A 163 6.44 0.56 -19.04
N ILE A 164 6.84 0.59 -17.76
CA ILE A 164 7.18 1.85 -17.11
C ILE A 164 8.48 2.46 -17.65
N LYS A 165 9.47 1.62 -17.95
CA LYS A 165 10.73 2.08 -18.54
C LYS A 165 10.48 2.69 -19.91
N ASN A 166 9.66 2.05 -20.75
CA ASN A 166 9.32 2.51 -22.09
C ASN A 166 8.53 3.82 -22.04
N ARG A 167 7.60 3.97 -21.09
CA ARG A 167 6.80 5.18 -20.92
C ARG A 167 7.64 6.41 -20.60
N TYR A 168 8.68 6.26 -19.78
CA TYR A 168 9.48 7.39 -19.30
C TYR A 168 10.85 7.51 -19.98
N LYS A 169 11.13 6.67 -21.00
CA LYS A 169 12.42 6.60 -21.68
C LYS A 169 12.94 7.96 -22.22
N ASN A 170 12.02 8.85 -22.63
CA ASN A 170 12.34 10.13 -23.25
C ASN A 170 12.02 11.33 -22.32
N ARG A 171 11.80 11.11 -21.04
CA ARG A 171 11.50 12.18 -20.08
C ARG A 171 12.74 12.55 -19.29
N ASN A 172 13.21 13.79 -19.47
CA ASN A 172 14.41 14.29 -18.77
C ASN A 172 14.13 14.66 -17.29
N ASP A 173 12.87 14.87 -16.92
CA ASP A 173 12.43 15.22 -15.57
C ASP A 173 12.28 14.00 -14.65
N ILE A 174 12.27 12.80 -15.20
CA ILE A 174 12.25 11.54 -14.46
C ILE A 174 13.57 10.82 -14.76
N THR A 175 14.48 10.85 -13.78
CA THR A 175 15.79 10.22 -13.95
C THR A 175 15.66 8.70 -14.02
N ASN A 176 16.60 8.04 -14.72
CA ASN A 176 16.67 6.57 -14.78
C ASN A 176 16.75 5.94 -13.38
N GLU A 177 17.32 6.63 -12.39
CA GLU A 177 17.36 6.16 -11.00
C GLU A 177 15.98 6.04 -10.40
N ILE A 178 15.05 6.96 -10.71
CA ILE A 178 13.67 6.93 -10.24
C ILE A 178 12.89 5.82 -10.93
N ILE A 179 13.06 5.69 -12.25
CA ILE A 179 12.44 4.59 -13.02
C ILE A 179 12.93 3.23 -12.47
N ASN A 180 14.22 3.12 -12.19
CA ASN A 180 14.82 1.93 -11.61
C ASN A 180 14.41 1.68 -10.14
N SER A 181 13.90 2.71 -9.44
CA SER A 181 13.36 2.57 -8.08
C SER A 181 11.97 1.92 -8.06
N VAL A 182 11.24 2.00 -9.17
CA VAL A 182 9.95 1.33 -9.34
C VAL A 182 10.21 -0.07 -9.86
N ARG A 183 9.79 -1.07 -9.10
CA ARG A 183 9.82 -2.45 -9.54
C ARG A 183 8.45 -2.81 -10.11
N GLU A 184 8.35 -2.86 -11.43
CA GLU A 184 7.15 -3.29 -12.13
C GLU A 184 7.35 -4.68 -12.73
N ARG A 185 6.42 -5.59 -12.50
CA ARG A 185 6.42 -6.96 -13.03
C ARG A 185 4.98 -7.43 -13.26
N PHE A 186 4.84 -8.56 -13.92
CA PHE A 186 3.63 -9.36 -13.86
C PHE A 186 3.84 -10.54 -12.91
N ILE A 187 2.80 -10.89 -12.17
CA ILE A 187 2.71 -12.14 -11.44
C ILE A 187 1.66 -13.03 -12.11
N LEU A 188 2.02 -14.26 -12.38
CA LEU A 188 1.12 -15.31 -12.83
C LEU A 188 0.91 -16.26 -11.66
N ILE A 189 -0.31 -16.35 -11.13
CA ILE A 189 -0.68 -17.33 -10.13
C ILE A 189 -1.23 -18.55 -10.86
N ASN A 190 -0.39 -19.59 -10.96
CA ASN A 190 -0.59 -20.72 -11.87
C ASN A 190 -1.90 -21.47 -11.60
N ASP A 191 -2.17 -21.80 -10.33
CA ASP A 191 -3.33 -22.60 -9.94
C ASP A 191 -4.67 -21.89 -10.20
N LEU A 192 -4.64 -20.55 -10.29
CA LEU A 192 -5.81 -19.71 -10.53
C LEU A 192 -5.90 -19.19 -11.97
N LYS A 193 -4.86 -19.43 -12.80
CA LYS A 193 -4.69 -18.85 -14.14
C LYS A 193 -4.84 -17.32 -14.14
N LEU A 194 -4.41 -16.68 -13.05
CA LEU A 194 -4.58 -15.24 -12.81
C LEU A 194 -3.28 -14.52 -13.09
N LYS A 195 -3.29 -13.59 -14.07
CA LYS A 195 -2.16 -12.71 -14.38
C LYS A 195 -2.47 -11.30 -13.91
N LEU A 196 -1.61 -10.76 -13.02
CA LEU A 196 -1.75 -9.42 -12.46
C LEU A 196 -0.49 -8.61 -12.73
N LYS A 197 -0.64 -7.30 -12.92
CA LYS A 197 0.47 -6.36 -12.82
C LYS A 197 0.78 -6.10 -11.35
N ILE A 198 2.05 -6.09 -10.98
CA ILE A 198 2.50 -5.69 -9.66
C ILE A 198 3.49 -4.54 -9.79
N ALA A 199 3.36 -3.53 -8.92
CA ALA A 199 4.25 -2.37 -8.90
C ALA A 199 4.65 -2.06 -7.45
N THR A 200 5.95 -1.86 -7.22
CA THR A 200 6.46 -1.41 -5.92
C THR A 200 6.85 0.05 -6.01
N ILE A 201 6.07 0.91 -5.33
CA ILE A 201 6.31 2.35 -5.22
C ILE A 201 6.73 2.65 -3.78
N THR A 202 8.03 2.80 -3.54
CA THR A 202 8.53 3.04 -2.18
C THR A 202 8.15 4.44 -1.71
N LEU A 203 7.30 4.56 -0.68
CA LEU A 203 6.88 5.84 -0.11
C LEU A 203 8.05 6.59 0.59
N LYS A 204 9.02 5.84 1.11
CA LYS A 204 10.22 6.36 1.80
C LYS A 204 11.43 6.39 0.86
N ILE A 205 11.34 7.05 -0.29
CA ILE A 205 12.51 7.23 -1.16
C ILE A 205 13.35 8.38 -0.58
N SER A 206 14.65 8.18 -0.40
CA SER A 206 15.57 9.25 0.01
C SER A 206 15.68 10.33 -1.07
N PRO A 207 15.84 11.62 -0.72
CA PRO A 207 15.97 12.67 -1.71
C PRO A 207 17.17 12.43 -2.62
N ILE A 208 16.93 12.44 -3.93
CA ILE A 208 17.96 12.50 -4.94
C ILE A 208 18.20 13.97 -5.24
N LYS A 209 19.48 14.38 -5.26
CA LYS A 209 19.89 15.79 -5.38
C LYS A 209 19.23 16.42 -6.61
N GLY A 210 18.40 17.45 -6.39
CA GLY A 210 17.77 18.25 -7.45
C GLY A 210 16.44 17.73 -8.03
N VAL A 211 15.90 16.62 -7.53
CA VAL A 211 14.61 16.09 -8.01
C VAL A 211 13.56 16.13 -6.91
N SER A 212 12.38 16.67 -7.20
CA SER A 212 11.23 16.58 -6.32
C SER A 212 10.67 15.15 -6.33
N LEU A 213 11.04 14.37 -5.33
CA LEU A 213 10.54 13.00 -5.18
C LEU A 213 9.03 12.91 -5.03
N TYR A 214 8.42 13.97 -4.50
CA TYR A 214 6.98 14.05 -4.39
C TYR A 214 6.31 14.08 -5.76
N SER A 215 6.79 14.92 -6.69
CA SER A 215 6.24 15.00 -8.05
C SER A 215 6.34 13.67 -8.78
N THR A 216 7.45 12.96 -8.61
CA THR A 216 7.64 11.64 -9.21
C THR A 216 6.69 10.59 -8.63
N LYS A 217 6.55 10.53 -7.31
CA LYS A 217 5.57 9.63 -6.67
C LYS A 217 4.16 9.93 -7.14
N LYS A 218 3.78 11.22 -7.23
CA LYS A 218 2.49 11.67 -7.73
C LYS A 218 2.24 11.15 -9.16
N GLU A 219 3.20 11.33 -10.07
CA GLU A 219 3.11 10.83 -11.45
C GLU A 219 2.95 9.30 -11.51
N LEU A 220 3.70 8.57 -10.69
CA LEU A 220 3.61 7.12 -10.62
C LEU A 220 2.23 6.66 -10.08
N PHE A 221 1.76 7.26 -9.00
CA PHE A 221 0.43 6.94 -8.48
C PHE A 221 -0.66 7.29 -9.49
N LYS A 222 -0.59 8.47 -10.13
CA LYS A 222 -1.52 8.87 -11.19
C LYS A 222 -1.50 7.87 -12.35
N TYR A 223 -0.32 7.42 -12.77
CA TYR A 223 -0.20 6.40 -13.81
C TYR A 223 -0.90 5.11 -13.42
N TYR A 224 -0.54 4.53 -12.26
CA TYR A 224 -1.06 3.22 -11.87
C TYR A 224 -2.54 3.24 -11.50
N LEU A 225 -3.02 4.27 -10.80
CA LEU A 225 -4.42 4.36 -10.37
C LEU A 225 -5.39 4.64 -11.52
N ASN A 226 -4.91 5.15 -12.66
CA ASN A 226 -5.72 5.39 -13.87
C ASN A 226 -5.52 4.32 -14.96
N LEU A 227 -4.87 3.18 -14.67
CA LEU A 227 -4.67 2.10 -15.65
C LEU A 227 -5.96 1.31 -15.93
N TYR A 228 -6.86 1.20 -14.97
CA TYR A 228 -8.03 0.34 -14.98
C TYR A 228 -9.26 1.10 -14.41
#